data_f1925bc30455fbdeacc7578ff5e613f7
#
_entry.id   f1925bc30455fbdeacc7578ff5e613f7
#
_cell.length_a   1.000
_cell.length_b   1.000
_cell.length_c   1.000
_cell.angle_alpha   90.00
_cell.angle_beta   90.00
_cell.angle_gamma   90.00
#
_symmetry.space_group_name_H-M   'P 1'
#
loop_
_entity.id
_entity.type
_entity.pdbx_description
1 polymer ?
#
loop_
_entity_poly.entity_id
_entity_poly.type
_entity_poly.pdbx_seq_one_letter_code
_entity_poly.pdbx_strand_id
1 'polypeptide(L)'
;NIFQILRITKKEIRHSNFLSWLLDPNQSHKLGDIFLKRFLREVFSSDKFEEIDQVDVEGMNLSEFTIEREWKNIDILIKSDDVVVCVENKVLSKEHSNQLMRYRQIVENHFPHHTKTYVYLTPDGYESETEQSSYAPISYEFIVNTLEKITSIYSSSLSQQVNNYIKDYITTIKRDLMGTDKLSELSKKIYTNHKDLFDFIYEHKPDVLDEVREI
;
A
#
# COMPACT_ATOMS: atom_id res chain seq x y z
N ASN A 1 10.58 13.16 -12.19
CA ASN A 1 9.54 12.27 -11.66
C ASN A 1 8.24 13.04 -11.49
N ILE A 2 7.18 12.59 -12.17
CA ILE A 2 5.88 13.28 -12.21
C ILE A 2 5.22 13.36 -10.83
N PHE A 3 5.35 12.33 -9.98
CA PHE A 3 4.76 12.30 -8.64
C PHE A 3 5.33 13.39 -7.72
N GLN A 4 6.61 13.74 -7.89
CA GLN A 4 7.24 14.85 -7.16
C GLN A 4 6.71 16.20 -7.62
N ILE A 5 6.67 16.42 -8.95
CA ILE A 5 6.20 17.69 -9.53
C ILE A 5 4.79 17.98 -9.03
N LEU A 6 3.93 16.97 -9.00
CA LEU A 6 2.54 17.08 -8.55
C LEU A 6 2.38 17.09 -7.01
N ARG A 7 3.46 16.93 -6.24
CA ARG A 7 3.45 16.86 -4.76
C ARG A 7 2.47 15.84 -4.19
N ILE A 8 2.37 14.67 -4.82
CA ILE A 8 1.38 13.64 -4.47
C ILE A 8 2.00 12.42 -3.77
N THR A 9 3.29 12.45 -3.50
CA THR A 9 4.09 11.32 -3.02
C THR A 9 3.74 10.85 -1.60
N LYS A 10 3.05 11.68 -0.82
CA LYS A 10 2.67 11.38 0.57
C LYS A 10 1.14 11.29 0.76
N LYS A 11 0.37 11.18 -0.31
CA LYS A 11 -1.09 11.13 -0.24
C LYS A 11 -1.60 9.72 -0.52
N GLU A 12 -2.12 9.05 0.49
CA GLU A 12 -2.68 7.68 0.43
C GLU A 12 -3.62 7.48 -0.76
N ILE A 13 -4.55 8.38 -0.95
CA ILE A 13 -5.49 8.34 -2.07
C ILE A 13 -4.81 8.29 -3.44
N ARG A 14 -3.62 8.89 -3.60
CA ARG A 14 -2.88 8.87 -4.86
C ARG A 14 -2.17 7.56 -5.11
N HIS A 15 -1.67 6.95 -4.04
CA HIS A 15 -1.14 5.59 -4.10
C HIS A 15 -2.26 4.60 -4.43
N SER A 16 -3.42 4.71 -3.77
CA SER A 16 -4.59 3.88 -4.07
C SER A 16 -5.06 4.04 -5.52
N ASN A 17 -4.99 5.28 -6.09
CA ASN A 17 -5.30 5.52 -7.49
C ASN A 17 -4.36 4.75 -8.43
N PHE A 18 -3.05 4.83 -8.18
CA PHE A 18 -2.07 4.20 -9.04
C PHE A 18 -2.11 2.67 -8.91
N LEU A 19 -2.30 2.16 -7.69
CA LEU A 19 -2.46 0.73 -7.45
C LEU A 19 -3.73 0.19 -8.11
N SER A 20 -4.86 0.88 -8.02
CA SER A 20 -6.11 0.49 -8.70
C SER A 20 -5.95 0.44 -10.21
N TRP A 21 -5.21 1.40 -10.79
CA TRP A 21 -4.89 1.38 -12.21
C TRP A 21 -4.03 0.16 -12.58
N LEU A 22 -3.06 -0.22 -11.76
CA LEU A 22 -2.23 -1.41 -11.96
C LEU A 22 -3.00 -2.74 -11.78
N LEU A 23 -3.93 -2.75 -10.82
CA LEU A 23 -4.70 -3.94 -10.48
C LEU A 23 -5.79 -4.26 -11.51
N ASP A 24 -6.30 -3.26 -12.23
CA ASP A 24 -7.38 -3.46 -13.19
C ASP A 24 -6.83 -4.01 -14.53
N PRO A 25 -7.13 -5.28 -14.88
CA PRO A 25 -6.60 -5.93 -16.07
C PRO A 25 -6.98 -5.26 -17.39
N ASN A 26 -8.05 -4.46 -17.38
CA ASN A 26 -8.61 -3.81 -18.56
C ASN A 26 -8.09 -2.37 -18.78
N GLN A 27 -7.16 -1.91 -17.96
CA GLN A 27 -6.65 -0.54 -18.00
C GLN A 27 -5.59 -0.28 -19.08
N SER A 28 -5.32 1.00 -19.27
CA SER A 28 -4.45 1.53 -20.33
C SER A 28 -2.97 1.11 -20.21
N HIS A 29 -2.54 0.52 -19.08
CA HIS A 29 -1.17 0.03 -18.90
C HIS A 29 -0.81 -1.17 -19.80
N LYS A 30 -1.80 -1.89 -20.32
CA LYS A 30 -1.60 -3.04 -21.21
C LYS A 30 -0.78 -4.21 -20.59
N LEU A 31 -0.73 -4.30 -19.28
CA LEU A 31 -0.17 -5.45 -18.55
C LEU A 31 -1.16 -6.64 -18.49
N GLY A 32 -2.45 -6.39 -18.84
CA GLY A 32 -3.49 -7.38 -18.59
C GLY A 32 -3.59 -7.68 -17.09
N ASP A 33 -3.70 -8.95 -16.76
CA ASP A 33 -3.87 -9.44 -15.40
C ASP A 33 -2.57 -9.71 -14.63
N ILE A 34 -1.40 -9.45 -15.23
CA ILE A 34 -0.09 -9.84 -14.67
C ILE A 34 0.12 -9.29 -13.26
N PHE A 35 -0.20 -8.00 -13.02
CA PHE A 35 -0.02 -7.41 -11.71
C PHE A 35 -1.07 -7.91 -10.72
N LEU A 36 -2.34 -7.98 -11.12
CA LEU A 36 -3.44 -8.52 -10.31
C LEU A 36 -3.16 -9.95 -9.87
N LYS A 37 -2.71 -10.81 -10.78
CA LYS A 37 -2.37 -12.21 -10.50
C LYS A 37 -1.31 -12.33 -9.42
N ARG A 38 -0.24 -11.55 -9.51
CA ARG A 38 0.84 -11.55 -8.52
C ARG A 38 0.37 -11.03 -7.17
N PHE A 39 -0.48 -10.00 -7.19
CA PHE A 39 -1.04 -9.43 -5.98
C PHE A 39 -1.97 -10.43 -5.26
N LEU A 40 -2.89 -11.06 -5.98
CA LEU A 40 -3.80 -12.05 -5.40
C LEU A 40 -3.04 -13.27 -4.85
N ARG A 41 -2.00 -13.75 -5.55
CA ARG A 41 -1.15 -14.84 -5.04
C ARG A 41 -0.48 -14.49 -3.72
N GLU A 42 -0.01 -13.26 -3.57
CA GLU A 42 0.54 -12.79 -2.30
C GLU A 42 -0.53 -12.73 -1.21
N VAL A 43 -1.70 -12.16 -1.52
CA VAL A 43 -2.82 -12.10 -0.57
C VAL A 43 -3.21 -13.49 -0.09
N PHE A 44 -3.41 -14.43 -1.02
CA PHE A 44 -3.88 -15.79 -0.71
C PHE A 44 -2.77 -16.73 -0.22
N SER A 45 -1.52 -16.26 -0.16
CA SER A 45 -0.45 -17.00 0.52
C SER A 45 -0.51 -16.86 2.04
N SER A 46 -1.36 -15.96 2.54
CA SER A 46 -1.55 -15.75 3.98
C SER A 46 -2.35 -16.89 4.60
N ASP A 47 -1.87 -17.41 5.72
CA ASP A 47 -2.55 -18.41 6.55
C ASP A 47 -3.82 -17.89 7.26
N LYS A 48 -4.13 -16.62 7.08
CA LYS A 48 -5.37 -16.00 7.60
C LYS A 48 -6.62 -16.37 6.81
N PHE A 49 -6.48 -16.94 5.61
CA PHE A 49 -7.57 -17.28 4.72
C PHE A 49 -7.61 -18.79 4.47
N GLU A 50 -8.52 -19.50 5.16
CA GLU A 50 -8.64 -20.96 5.05
C GLU A 50 -9.41 -21.41 3.80
N GLU A 51 -10.26 -20.56 3.22
CA GLU A 51 -11.17 -20.89 2.12
C GLU A 51 -10.53 -20.74 0.73
N ILE A 52 -9.37 -20.11 0.63
CA ILE A 52 -8.70 -19.77 -0.63
C ILE A 52 -7.20 -19.74 -0.46
N ASP A 53 -6.48 -20.27 -1.45
CA ASP A 53 -5.02 -20.26 -1.45
C ASP A 53 -4.43 -19.68 -2.76
N GLN A 54 -3.09 -19.56 -2.80
CA GLN A 54 -2.40 -19.00 -3.96
C GLN A 54 -2.53 -19.85 -5.23
N VAL A 55 -2.89 -21.14 -5.13
CA VAL A 55 -3.05 -22.04 -6.29
C VAL A 55 -4.40 -21.77 -6.97
N ASP A 56 -5.40 -21.36 -6.21
CA ASP A 56 -6.73 -21.06 -6.74
C ASP A 56 -6.70 -19.93 -7.77
N VAL A 57 -5.74 -18.99 -7.64
CA VAL A 57 -5.56 -17.89 -8.60
C VAL A 57 -5.29 -18.37 -10.03
N GLU A 58 -4.69 -19.55 -10.19
CA GLU A 58 -4.43 -20.14 -11.52
C GLU A 58 -5.70 -20.54 -12.26
N GLY A 59 -6.76 -20.86 -11.52
CA GLY A 59 -8.08 -21.24 -12.07
C GLY A 59 -9.03 -20.07 -12.31
N MET A 60 -8.70 -18.85 -11.83
CA MET A 60 -9.58 -17.69 -11.91
C MET A 60 -9.54 -17.02 -13.28
N ASN A 61 -10.70 -16.57 -13.76
CA ASN A 61 -10.75 -15.63 -14.90
C ASN A 61 -10.51 -14.20 -14.43
N LEU A 62 -9.26 -13.80 -14.37
CA LEU A 62 -8.86 -12.48 -13.83
C LEU A 62 -9.37 -11.30 -14.69
N SER A 63 -9.76 -11.54 -15.94
CA SER A 63 -10.34 -10.47 -16.79
C SER A 63 -11.75 -10.02 -16.36
N GLU A 64 -12.42 -10.81 -15.53
CA GLU A 64 -13.74 -10.51 -14.97
C GLU A 64 -13.68 -9.74 -13.66
N PHE A 65 -12.47 -9.59 -13.09
CA PHE A 65 -12.32 -8.81 -11.89
C PHE A 65 -12.53 -7.32 -12.16
N THR A 66 -13.26 -6.68 -11.25
CA THR A 66 -13.49 -5.23 -11.24
C THR A 66 -12.81 -4.60 -10.04
N ILE A 67 -12.27 -3.40 -10.25
CA ILE A 67 -11.54 -2.65 -9.22
C ILE A 67 -12.31 -1.37 -8.93
N GLU A 68 -12.83 -1.27 -7.72
CA GLU A 68 -13.56 -0.08 -7.27
C GLU A 68 -12.70 0.69 -6.25
N ARG A 69 -12.75 2.01 -6.32
CA ARG A 69 -12.06 2.88 -5.40
C ARG A 69 -13.07 3.64 -4.54
N GLU A 70 -12.66 3.90 -3.28
CA GLU A 70 -13.46 4.68 -2.34
C GLU A 70 -14.89 4.12 -2.13
N TRP A 71 -15.11 2.84 -2.49
CA TRP A 71 -16.40 2.22 -2.29
C TRP A 71 -16.68 2.10 -0.80
N LYS A 72 -17.70 2.83 -0.32
CA LYS A 72 -18.04 2.95 1.10
C LYS A 72 -16.85 3.36 1.99
N ASN A 73 -15.95 4.18 1.45
CA ASN A 73 -14.69 4.64 2.03
C ASN A 73 -13.60 3.55 2.17
N ILE A 74 -13.75 2.41 1.53
CA ILE A 74 -12.70 1.40 1.38
C ILE A 74 -11.77 1.88 0.26
N ASP A 75 -10.47 1.92 0.50
CA ASP A 75 -9.50 2.48 -0.45
C ASP A 75 -9.53 1.77 -1.80
N ILE A 76 -9.49 0.43 -1.80
CA ILE A 76 -9.57 -0.39 -3.01
C ILE A 76 -10.41 -1.64 -2.70
N LEU A 77 -11.42 -1.88 -3.52
CA LEU A 77 -12.20 -3.11 -3.51
C LEU A 77 -11.97 -3.85 -4.84
N ILE A 78 -11.44 -5.06 -4.74
CA ILE A 78 -11.20 -5.96 -5.87
C ILE A 78 -12.27 -7.03 -5.80
N LYS A 79 -13.04 -7.25 -6.85
CA LYS A 79 -14.13 -8.24 -6.81
C LYS A 79 -14.35 -8.97 -8.12
N SER A 80 -14.79 -10.21 -8.01
CA SER A 80 -15.39 -11.04 -9.05
C SER A 80 -16.78 -11.53 -8.59
N ASP A 81 -17.36 -12.50 -9.27
CA ASP A 81 -18.63 -13.11 -8.85
C ASP A 81 -18.50 -13.93 -7.56
N ASP A 82 -17.31 -14.48 -7.27
CA ASP A 82 -17.10 -15.39 -6.15
C ASP A 82 -16.18 -14.84 -5.06
N VAL A 83 -15.36 -13.85 -5.39
CA VAL A 83 -14.27 -13.37 -4.50
C VAL A 83 -14.33 -11.87 -4.32
N VAL A 84 -14.10 -11.41 -3.08
CA VAL A 84 -13.93 -10.00 -2.74
C VAL A 84 -12.65 -9.81 -1.92
N VAL A 85 -11.80 -8.90 -2.35
CA VAL A 85 -10.60 -8.46 -1.61
C VAL A 85 -10.77 -7.00 -1.22
N CYS A 86 -10.79 -6.75 0.08
CA CYS A 86 -10.87 -5.41 0.66
C CYS A 86 -9.47 -4.95 1.04
N VAL A 87 -8.98 -3.87 0.43
CA VAL A 87 -7.64 -3.34 0.69
C VAL A 87 -7.75 -1.98 1.38
N GLU A 88 -7.17 -1.88 2.56
CA GLU A 88 -6.89 -0.62 3.24
C GLU A 88 -5.42 -0.27 3.04
N ASN A 89 -5.17 0.93 2.53
CA ASN A 89 -3.85 1.42 2.20
C ASN A 89 -3.40 2.52 3.16
N LYS A 90 -2.34 2.27 3.92
CA LYS A 90 -1.73 3.22 4.85
C LYS A 90 -0.31 3.55 4.44
N VAL A 91 -0.04 4.82 4.18
CA VAL A 91 1.27 5.31 3.76
C VAL A 91 2.00 6.04 4.87
N LEU A 92 1.35 6.96 5.56
CA LEU A 92 1.93 7.80 6.62
C LEU A 92 1.03 7.88 7.85
N SER A 93 -0.26 7.61 7.72
CA SER A 93 -1.18 7.66 8.85
C SER A 93 -1.11 6.37 9.67
N LYS A 94 -1.41 6.48 10.95
CA LYS A 94 -1.64 5.31 11.81
C LYS A 94 -3.04 4.74 11.57
N GLU A 95 -3.23 3.51 12.01
CA GLU A 95 -4.55 2.91 12.06
C GLU A 95 -5.49 3.76 12.91
N HIS A 96 -6.67 4.08 12.37
CA HIS A 96 -7.72 4.75 13.13
C HIS A 96 -8.61 3.70 13.79
N SER A 97 -8.91 3.90 15.09
CA SER A 97 -9.71 2.98 15.88
C SER A 97 -10.99 2.54 15.15
N ASN A 98 -11.19 1.22 15.07
CA ASN A 98 -12.35 0.55 14.47
C ASN A 98 -12.56 0.73 12.95
N GLN A 99 -11.62 1.34 12.20
CA GLN A 99 -11.76 1.52 10.75
C GLN A 99 -11.82 0.16 10.02
N LEU A 100 -10.86 -0.70 10.29
CA LEU A 100 -10.77 -2.02 9.65
C LEU A 100 -11.94 -2.92 10.01
N MET A 101 -12.34 -2.95 11.27
CA MET A 101 -13.52 -3.70 11.72
C MET A 101 -14.79 -3.21 11.01
N ARG A 102 -14.97 -1.91 10.86
CA ARG A 102 -16.11 -1.34 10.14
C ARG A 102 -16.12 -1.76 8.67
N TYR A 103 -14.97 -1.74 8.01
CA TYR A 103 -14.87 -2.18 6.61
C TYR A 103 -15.16 -3.65 6.45
N ARG A 104 -14.65 -4.49 7.35
CA ARG A 104 -14.99 -5.92 7.37
C ARG A 104 -16.50 -6.12 7.50
N GLN A 105 -17.16 -5.46 8.44
CA GLN A 105 -18.62 -5.54 8.60
C GLN A 105 -19.39 -5.10 7.35
N ILE A 106 -18.94 -4.04 6.68
CA ILE A 106 -19.54 -3.56 5.43
C ILE A 106 -19.43 -4.63 4.34
N VAL A 107 -18.25 -5.22 4.16
CA VAL A 107 -17.99 -6.25 3.15
C VAL A 107 -18.78 -7.52 3.46
N GLU A 108 -18.78 -8.00 4.71
CA GLU A 108 -19.56 -9.16 5.16
C GLU A 108 -21.04 -9.02 4.84
N ASN A 109 -21.62 -7.85 5.09
CA ASN A 109 -23.03 -7.59 4.87
C ASN A 109 -23.40 -7.46 3.38
N HIS A 110 -22.49 -6.94 2.53
CA HIS A 110 -22.77 -6.72 1.11
C HIS A 110 -22.47 -7.91 0.23
N PHE A 111 -21.55 -8.76 0.66
CA PHE A 111 -21.08 -9.91 -0.12
C PHE A 111 -21.22 -11.21 0.67
N PRO A 112 -22.44 -11.58 1.13
CA PRO A 112 -22.63 -12.71 2.05
C PRO A 112 -22.20 -14.05 1.48
N HIS A 113 -22.18 -14.20 0.15
CA HIS A 113 -21.89 -15.47 -0.54
C HIS A 113 -20.50 -15.52 -1.18
N HIS A 114 -19.71 -14.44 -1.07
CA HIS A 114 -18.36 -14.39 -1.65
C HIS A 114 -17.33 -14.88 -0.64
N THR A 115 -16.28 -15.49 -1.12
CA THR A 115 -15.03 -15.62 -0.36
C THR A 115 -14.42 -14.25 -0.17
N LYS A 116 -14.15 -13.88 1.09
CA LYS A 116 -13.73 -12.55 1.46
C LYS A 116 -12.31 -12.57 2.03
N THR A 117 -11.48 -11.70 1.53
CA THR A 117 -10.13 -11.49 2.05
C THR A 117 -9.88 -10.01 2.32
N TYR A 118 -9.04 -9.74 3.31
CA TYR A 118 -8.77 -8.38 3.77
C TYR A 118 -7.27 -8.13 3.77
N VAL A 119 -6.86 -6.99 3.26
CA VAL A 119 -5.45 -6.61 3.12
C VAL A 119 -5.21 -5.30 3.84
N TYR A 120 -4.16 -5.28 4.64
CA TYR A 120 -3.60 -4.09 5.24
C TYR A 120 -2.26 -3.78 4.57
N LEU A 121 -2.28 -2.83 3.61
CA LEU A 121 -1.11 -2.44 2.84
C LEU A 121 -0.39 -1.29 3.52
N THR A 122 0.85 -1.50 3.93
CA THR A 122 1.66 -0.53 4.65
C THR A 122 3.08 -0.46 4.09
N PRO A 123 3.87 0.58 4.39
CA PRO A 123 5.26 0.65 3.93
C PRO A 123 6.06 -0.62 4.24
N ASP A 124 5.97 -1.12 5.46
CA ASP A 124 6.80 -2.21 5.98
C ASP A 124 6.08 -3.55 6.09
N GLY A 125 4.77 -3.60 5.78
CA GLY A 125 3.98 -4.82 5.93
C GLY A 125 3.75 -5.22 7.39
N TYR A 126 3.62 -4.25 8.29
CA TYR A 126 3.26 -4.57 9.69
C TYR A 126 1.77 -4.94 9.80
N GLU A 127 1.47 -5.75 10.80
CA GLU A 127 0.12 -6.19 11.07
C GLU A 127 -0.76 -5.06 11.62
N SER A 128 -2.07 -5.16 11.39
CA SER A 128 -3.06 -4.30 12.03
C SER A 128 -3.04 -4.47 13.55
N GLU A 129 -3.21 -3.39 14.28
CA GLU A 129 -3.33 -3.43 15.75
C GLU A 129 -4.68 -3.96 16.22
N THR A 130 -5.77 -3.75 15.45
CA THR A 130 -7.15 -4.04 15.86
C THR A 130 -7.75 -5.27 15.18
N GLU A 131 -7.32 -5.63 13.96
CA GLU A 131 -7.88 -6.71 13.14
C GLU A 131 -6.78 -7.69 12.67
N GLN A 132 -5.81 -7.97 13.53
CA GLN A 132 -4.62 -8.76 13.22
C GLN A 132 -4.96 -10.15 12.64
N SER A 133 -6.00 -10.81 13.14
CA SER A 133 -6.41 -12.15 12.68
C SER A 133 -7.15 -12.15 11.33
N SER A 134 -7.65 -11.00 10.89
CA SER A 134 -8.53 -10.90 9.73
C SER A 134 -7.85 -10.26 8.51
N TYR A 135 -6.89 -9.36 8.72
CA TYR A 135 -6.20 -8.64 7.66
C TYR A 135 -4.81 -9.20 7.39
N ALA A 136 -4.55 -9.59 6.15
CA ALA A 136 -3.20 -9.96 5.71
C ALA A 136 -2.33 -8.71 5.56
N PRO A 137 -1.15 -8.64 6.19
CA PRO A 137 -0.23 -7.54 5.99
C PRO A 137 0.48 -7.70 4.65
N ILE A 138 0.49 -6.66 3.84
CA ILE A 138 1.29 -6.57 2.61
C ILE A 138 2.16 -5.31 2.68
N SER A 139 3.40 -5.42 2.20
CA SER A 139 4.35 -4.30 2.20
C SER A 139 4.41 -3.60 0.85
N TYR A 140 4.79 -2.31 0.87
CA TYR A 140 5.18 -1.63 -0.35
C TYR A 140 6.48 -2.17 -0.95
N GLU A 141 7.31 -2.86 -0.17
CA GLU A 141 8.47 -3.59 -0.68
C GLU A 141 8.03 -4.70 -1.65
N PHE A 142 6.98 -5.48 -1.31
CA PHE A 142 6.39 -6.45 -2.23
C PHE A 142 5.91 -5.79 -3.53
N ILE A 143 5.23 -4.64 -3.43
CA ILE A 143 4.76 -3.89 -4.62
C ILE A 143 5.94 -3.49 -5.51
N VAL A 144 7.00 -2.92 -4.93
CA VAL A 144 8.21 -2.52 -5.66
C VAL A 144 8.87 -3.71 -6.33
N ASN A 145 9.13 -4.80 -5.59
CA ASN A 145 9.78 -6.00 -6.11
C ASN A 145 8.96 -6.63 -7.25
N THR A 146 7.63 -6.61 -7.13
CA THR A 146 6.72 -7.09 -8.18
C THR A 146 6.82 -6.22 -9.43
N LEU A 147 6.78 -4.91 -9.30
CA LEU A 147 6.87 -3.97 -10.43
C LEU A 147 8.25 -4.02 -11.10
N GLU A 148 9.33 -4.17 -10.35
CA GLU A 148 10.68 -4.34 -10.90
C GLU A 148 10.80 -5.63 -11.74
N LYS A 149 10.24 -6.74 -11.25
CA LYS A 149 10.17 -7.99 -12.00
C LYS A 149 9.33 -7.85 -13.28
N ILE A 150 8.17 -7.20 -13.20
CA ILE A 150 7.31 -6.94 -14.36
C ILE A 150 8.03 -6.08 -15.39
N THR A 151 8.62 -4.97 -14.97
CA THR A 151 9.34 -4.08 -15.92
C THR A 151 10.57 -4.73 -16.53
N SER A 152 11.27 -5.61 -15.80
CA SER A 152 12.41 -6.34 -16.36
C SER A 152 12.01 -7.34 -17.45
N ILE A 153 10.85 -7.99 -17.29
CA ILE A 153 10.37 -9.04 -18.21
C ILE A 153 9.61 -8.43 -19.40
N TYR A 154 8.76 -7.43 -19.16
CA TYR A 154 7.79 -6.92 -20.13
C TYR A 154 8.16 -5.54 -20.70
N SER A 155 9.37 -5.00 -20.43
CA SER A 155 9.78 -3.67 -20.87
C SER A 155 9.65 -3.44 -22.38
N SER A 156 9.86 -4.47 -23.20
CA SER A 156 9.76 -4.38 -24.66
C SER A 156 8.30 -4.38 -25.17
N SER A 157 7.36 -4.90 -24.41
CA SER A 157 5.94 -4.95 -24.77
C SER A 157 5.12 -3.78 -24.21
N LEU A 158 5.66 -3.06 -23.24
CA LEU A 158 5.03 -1.87 -22.68
C LEU A 158 5.39 -0.62 -23.48
N SER A 159 4.46 0.33 -23.60
CA SER A 159 4.79 1.64 -24.14
C SER A 159 5.86 2.32 -23.26
N GLN A 160 6.69 3.18 -23.88
CA GLN A 160 7.69 3.95 -23.13
C GLN A 160 7.05 4.79 -22.02
N GLN A 161 5.86 5.31 -22.26
CA GLN A 161 5.13 6.11 -21.27
C GLN A 161 4.73 5.29 -20.04
N VAL A 162 4.18 4.09 -20.22
CA VAL A 162 3.81 3.18 -19.12
C VAL A 162 5.06 2.74 -18.34
N ASN A 163 6.14 2.38 -19.05
CA ASN A 163 7.42 2.06 -18.41
C ASN A 163 7.93 3.22 -17.54
N ASN A 164 7.83 4.44 -18.04
CA ASN A 164 8.26 5.62 -17.29
C ASN A 164 7.37 5.86 -16.05
N TYR A 165 6.06 5.70 -16.16
CA TYR A 165 5.16 5.85 -15.02
C TYR A 165 5.45 4.82 -13.92
N ILE A 166 5.66 3.56 -14.29
CA ILE A 166 6.01 2.50 -13.33
C ILE A 166 7.36 2.79 -12.67
N LYS A 167 8.39 3.16 -13.44
CA LYS A 167 9.72 3.51 -12.91
C LYS A 167 9.68 4.73 -11.98
N ASP A 168 8.90 5.73 -12.35
CA ASP A 168 8.70 6.92 -11.51
C ASP A 168 8.00 6.55 -10.20
N TYR A 169 7.03 5.64 -10.25
CA TYR A 169 6.33 5.16 -9.06
C TYR A 169 7.24 4.35 -8.14
N ILE A 170 8.00 3.38 -8.69
CA ILE A 170 9.02 2.64 -7.95
C ILE A 170 10.00 3.58 -7.25
N THR A 171 10.53 4.56 -7.99
CA THR A 171 11.46 5.56 -7.44
C THR A 171 10.83 6.35 -6.30
N THR A 172 9.55 6.71 -6.44
CA THR A 172 8.79 7.44 -5.42
C THR A 172 8.64 6.60 -4.15
N ILE A 173 8.19 5.35 -4.26
CA ILE A 173 8.04 4.46 -3.12
C ILE A 173 9.38 4.27 -2.41
N LYS A 174 10.42 3.89 -3.14
CA LYS A 174 11.75 3.64 -2.55
C LYS A 174 12.30 4.85 -1.79
N ARG A 175 12.09 6.05 -2.30
CA ARG A 175 12.58 7.27 -1.66
C ARG A 175 11.70 7.71 -0.49
N ASP A 176 10.38 7.75 -0.68
CA ASP A 176 9.47 8.46 0.22
C ASP A 176 8.81 7.54 1.25
N LEU A 177 8.68 6.24 0.97
CA LEU A 177 8.08 5.27 1.86
C LEU A 177 9.10 4.31 2.48
N MET A 178 10.04 3.77 1.70
CA MET A 178 11.03 2.81 2.18
C MET A 178 12.31 3.48 2.71
N GLY A 179 12.60 4.72 2.25
CA GLY A 179 13.79 5.47 2.71
C GLY A 179 13.66 6.06 4.11
N THR A 180 12.44 6.23 4.60
CA THR A 180 12.16 6.76 5.94
C THR A 180 12.56 5.80 7.05
N ASP A 181 12.56 4.49 6.81
CA ASP A 181 12.89 3.51 7.85
C ASP A 181 14.35 3.46 8.20
N LYS A 182 15.23 3.45 7.19
CA LYS A 182 16.67 3.55 7.44
C LYS A 182 17.04 4.83 8.18
N LEU A 183 16.38 5.93 7.83
CA LEU A 183 16.58 7.21 8.52
C LEU A 183 15.98 7.18 9.93
N SER A 184 14.81 6.56 10.11
CA SER A 184 14.16 6.37 11.42
C SER A 184 14.96 5.42 12.32
N GLU A 185 15.46 4.29 11.79
CA GLU A 185 16.34 3.40 12.53
C GLU A 185 17.67 4.07 12.91
N LEU A 186 18.26 4.82 11.98
CA LEU A 186 19.47 5.58 12.25
C LEU A 186 19.21 6.65 13.31
N SER A 187 18.10 7.37 13.21
CA SER A 187 17.68 8.39 14.19
C SER A 187 17.44 7.76 15.57
N LYS A 188 16.77 6.60 15.63
CA LYS A 188 16.60 5.86 16.89
C LYS A 188 17.95 5.42 17.48
N LYS A 189 18.86 4.88 16.66
CA LYS A 189 20.20 4.51 17.10
C LYS A 189 20.98 5.72 17.63
N ILE A 190 20.95 6.84 16.91
CA ILE A 190 21.62 8.07 17.32
C ILE A 190 21.00 8.58 18.62
N TYR A 191 19.67 8.63 18.72
CA TYR A 191 18.99 9.06 19.95
C TYR A 191 19.33 8.14 21.14
N THR A 192 19.29 6.81 20.96
CA THR A 192 19.62 5.86 22.04
C THR A 192 21.07 6.01 22.51
N ASN A 193 22.01 6.21 21.59
CA ASN A 193 23.43 6.37 21.91
C ASN A 193 23.78 7.74 22.53
N HIS A 194 22.95 8.75 22.31
CA HIS A 194 23.19 10.12 22.74
C HIS A 194 21.97 10.72 23.46
N LYS A 195 21.22 9.88 24.17
CA LYS A 195 19.94 10.26 24.78
C LYS A 195 20.04 11.51 25.63
N ASP A 196 21.03 11.56 26.53
CA ASP A 196 21.22 12.67 27.47
C ASP A 196 21.48 14.01 26.73
N LEU A 197 22.18 13.94 25.61
CA LEU A 197 22.45 15.12 24.76
C LEU A 197 21.14 15.60 24.08
N PHE A 198 20.32 14.69 23.56
CA PHE A 198 19.06 15.06 22.92
C PHE A 198 18.03 15.59 23.92
N ASP A 199 17.96 14.98 25.10
CA ASP A 199 17.09 15.44 26.19
C ASP A 199 17.53 16.85 26.65
N PHE A 200 18.85 17.09 26.79
CA PHE A 200 19.39 18.40 27.09
C PHE A 200 19.07 19.46 26.02
N ILE A 201 19.25 19.12 24.72
CA ILE A 201 18.90 20.02 23.60
C ILE A 201 17.40 20.32 23.60
N TYR A 202 16.56 19.31 23.89
CA TYR A 202 15.12 19.47 23.90
C TYR A 202 14.65 20.39 25.05
N GLU A 203 15.25 20.27 26.22
CA GLU A 203 14.95 21.09 27.40
C GLU A 203 15.42 22.53 27.25
N HIS A 204 16.54 22.77 26.50
CA HIS A 204 17.19 24.08 26.36
C HIS A 204 17.02 24.67 24.95
N LYS A 205 16.12 24.09 24.10
CA LYS A 205 15.86 24.71 22.79
C LYS A 205 15.28 26.11 22.96
N PRO A 206 15.78 27.11 22.23
CA PRO A 206 15.21 28.45 22.24
C PRO A 206 13.76 28.41 21.71
N ASP A 207 12.88 29.17 22.36
CA ASP A 207 11.50 29.29 21.91
C ASP A 207 11.49 30.21 20.67
N VAL A 208 11.34 29.62 19.48
CA VAL A 208 11.41 30.31 18.18
C VAL A 208 10.33 31.41 18.04
N LEU A 209 9.36 31.45 18.97
CA LEU A 209 8.31 32.46 19.01
C LEU A 209 8.75 33.77 19.69
N ASP A 210 9.82 33.77 20.46
CA ASP A 210 10.31 34.99 21.12
C ASP A 210 11.17 35.87 20.20
N GLU A 211 11.83 35.27 19.19
CA GLU A 211 12.65 36.02 18.21
C GLU A 211 11.81 36.82 17.19
N VAL A 212 10.52 36.47 16.99
CA VAL A 212 9.65 37.15 16.01
C VAL A 212 8.89 38.33 16.62
N ARG A 213 9.00 38.57 17.94
CA ARG A 213 8.33 39.70 18.63
C ARG A 213 9.16 40.93 18.79
N GLU A 214 10.44 40.90 18.41
CA GLU A 214 11.37 42.06 18.52
C GLU A 214 11.74 42.69 17.16
N ILE A 215 10.95 42.49 16.09
CA ILE A 215 11.11 43.23 14.82
C ILE A 215 9.86 44.07 14.52
#